data_86410b10496c29746548cc7c5ea64bba
#
_entry.id   86410b10496c29746548cc7c5ea64bba
#
_cell.length_a   1.000
_cell.length_b   1.000
_cell.length_c   1.000
_cell.angle_alpha   90.00
_cell.angle_beta   90.00
_cell.angle_gamma   90.00
#
_symmetry.space_group_name_H-M   'P 1'
#
loop_
_entity.id
_entity.type
_entity.pdbx_description
1 polymer ?
#
loop_
_entity_poly.entity_id
_entity_poly.type
_entity_poly.pdbx_seq_one_letter_code
_entity_poly.pdbx_strand_id
1 'polypeptide(L)'
;MSESRLPHLSGTGDARMVDVSEKAVTARSATAAGRVLLSAECVAVLRDGTVPKGDALAVARIAGIQAAKKTPDLIPLCHPLFISGVDVVAELIDEGVEITATVKTTDRTGVEMEALTAVAVAGLAVIDMIKAIDRAAVISDVRVLTKSGGRRGDWSREDDS
;
A
#
# COMPACT_ATOMS: atom_id res chain seq x y z
N MET A 1 -16.68 23.59 22.31
CA MET A 1 -15.97 23.41 21.03
C MET A 1 -14.84 22.42 21.25
N SER A 2 -14.97 21.24 20.73
CA SER A 2 -13.92 20.22 20.82
C SER A 2 -12.81 20.64 19.84
N GLU A 3 -11.70 21.15 20.39
CA GLU A 3 -10.46 21.29 19.62
C GLU A 3 -10.07 19.90 19.10
N SER A 4 -10.12 19.70 17.80
CA SER A 4 -9.54 18.52 17.16
C SER A 4 -8.03 18.64 17.29
N ARG A 5 -7.48 18.25 18.44
CA ARG A 5 -6.04 18.13 18.61
C ARG A 5 -5.51 17.14 17.57
N LEU A 6 -4.70 17.64 16.67
CA LEU A 6 -3.98 16.79 15.72
C LEU A 6 -3.04 15.88 16.54
N PRO A 7 -3.28 14.56 16.57
CA PRO A 7 -2.56 13.68 17.51
C PRO A 7 -1.07 13.57 17.23
N HIS A 8 -0.63 13.95 16.03
CA HIS A 8 0.76 13.91 15.59
C HIS A 8 1.55 15.20 15.86
N LEU A 9 0.93 16.18 16.55
CA LEU A 9 1.63 17.39 16.97
C LEU A 9 1.85 17.39 18.48
N SER A 10 3.05 17.82 18.91
CA SER A 10 3.34 18.11 20.30
C SER A 10 2.59 19.38 20.75
N GLY A 11 2.60 19.67 22.03
CA GLY A 11 2.08 20.95 22.55
C GLY A 11 2.80 22.19 22.00
N THR A 12 3.99 22.03 21.42
CA THR A 12 4.79 23.06 20.74
C THR A 12 4.58 23.11 19.22
N GLY A 13 3.75 22.21 18.66
CA GLY A 13 3.47 22.15 17.23
C GLY A 13 4.43 21.27 16.41
N ASP A 14 5.37 20.59 17.07
CA ASP A 14 6.32 19.71 16.39
C ASP A 14 5.70 18.34 16.07
N ALA A 15 6.09 17.75 14.95
CA ALA A 15 5.66 16.41 14.56
C ALA A 15 6.19 15.36 15.53
N ARG A 16 5.34 14.39 15.86
CA ARG A 16 5.69 13.28 16.75
C ARG A 16 5.02 11.98 16.37
N MET A 17 5.63 10.87 16.74
CA MET A 17 4.97 9.58 16.72
C MET A 17 3.99 9.48 17.88
N VAL A 18 2.72 9.14 17.60
CA VAL A 18 1.67 9.05 18.62
C VAL A 18 2.00 7.95 19.62
N ASP A 19 1.85 8.22 20.93
CA ASP A 19 1.91 7.19 21.94
C ASP A 19 0.63 6.33 21.91
N VAL A 20 0.80 5.05 21.64
CA VAL A 20 -0.28 4.06 21.55
C VAL A 20 -0.29 3.06 22.70
N SER A 21 0.52 3.27 23.74
CA SER A 21 0.67 2.35 24.89
C SER A 21 -0.65 2.07 25.61
N GLU A 22 -1.56 3.06 25.66
CA GLU A 22 -2.88 2.95 26.28
C GLU A 22 -3.96 2.36 25.35
N LYS A 23 -3.66 2.16 24.07
CA LYS A 23 -4.63 1.58 23.12
C LYS A 23 -4.71 0.07 23.30
N ALA A 24 -5.93 -0.46 23.15
CA ALA A 24 -6.15 -1.90 23.16
C ALA A 24 -5.49 -2.57 21.94
N VAL A 25 -4.95 -3.77 22.19
CA VAL A 25 -4.51 -4.68 21.13
C VAL A 25 -5.74 -5.32 20.51
N THR A 26 -5.99 -5.05 19.24
CA THR A 26 -7.15 -5.57 18.50
C THR A 26 -6.73 -6.09 17.13
N ALA A 27 -7.53 -7.01 16.56
CA ALA A 27 -7.37 -7.43 15.18
C ALA A 27 -7.73 -6.27 14.24
N ARG A 28 -6.85 -5.98 13.29
CA ARG A 28 -7.01 -4.88 12.33
C ARG A 28 -6.60 -5.34 10.95
N SER A 29 -7.27 -4.81 9.94
CA SER A 29 -6.90 -5.01 8.55
C SER A 29 -7.07 -3.72 7.75
N ALA A 30 -6.36 -3.62 6.65
CA ALA A 30 -6.54 -2.58 5.66
C ALA A 30 -6.27 -3.13 4.28
N THR A 31 -7.04 -2.66 3.31
CA THR A 31 -6.85 -2.93 1.89
C THR A 31 -6.60 -1.64 1.15
N ALA A 32 -5.54 -1.59 0.37
CA ALA A 32 -5.21 -0.49 -0.53
C ALA A 32 -5.16 -1.00 -1.97
N ALA A 33 -5.35 -0.11 -2.92
CA ALA A 33 -5.21 -0.39 -4.34
C ALA A 33 -4.48 0.74 -5.06
N GLY A 34 -3.99 0.44 -6.25
CA GLY A 34 -3.38 1.39 -7.15
C GLY A 34 -3.22 0.78 -8.53
N ARG A 35 -2.76 1.58 -9.47
CA ARG A 35 -2.55 1.17 -10.86
C ARG A 35 -1.18 1.59 -11.35
N VAL A 36 -0.65 0.82 -12.27
CA VAL A 36 0.47 1.22 -13.11
C VAL A 36 -0.06 1.34 -14.53
N LEU A 37 -0.16 2.55 -15.04
CA LEU A 37 -0.61 2.83 -16.39
C LEU A 37 0.53 2.59 -17.37
N LEU A 38 0.28 1.80 -18.40
CA LEU A 38 1.26 1.33 -19.36
C LEU A 38 0.76 1.52 -20.79
N SER A 39 1.69 1.58 -21.74
CA SER A 39 1.37 1.54 -23.15
C SER A 39 0.72 0.21 -23.57
N ALA A 40 -0.06 0.22 -24.63
CA ALA A 40 -0.66 -0.99 -25.18
C ALA A 40 0.40 -2.02 -25.58
N GLU A 41 1.54 -1.58 -26.10
CA GLU A 41 2.69 -2.45 -26.41
C GLU A 41 3.21 -3.15 -25.14
N CYS A 42 3.41 -2.41 -24.07
CA CYS A 42 3.88 -2.98 -22.80
C CYS A 42 2.88 -3.97 -22.20
N VAL A 43 1.58 -3.67 -22.26
CA VAL A 43 0.53 -4.58 -21.81
C VAL A 43 0.57 -5.90 -22.62
N ALA A 44 0.76 -5.80 -23.93
CA ALA A 44 0.89 -7.00 -24.78
C ALA A 44 2.10 -7.86 -24.39
N VAL A 45 3.25 -7.24 -24.14
CA VAL A 45 4.46 -7.94 -23.70
C VAL A 45 4.25 -8.64 -22.36
N LEU A 46 3.57 -7.99 -21.41
CA LEU A 46 3.22 -8.61 -20.14
C LEU A 46 2.26 -9.79 -20.30
N ARG A 47 1.27 -9.64 -21.17
CA ARG A 47 0.30 -10.71 -21.48
C ARG A 47 0.95 -11.92 -22.11
N ASP A 48 1.90 -11.71 -22.99
CA ASP A 48 2.63 -12.77 -23.70
C ASP A 48 3.73 -13.41 -22.85
N GLY A 49 4.03 -12.84 -21.68
CA GLY A 49 5.08 -13.34 -20.79
C GLY A 49 6.50 -13.18 -21.34
N THR A 50 6.73 -12.19 -22.20
CA THR A 50 8.01 -11.98 -22.91
C THR A 50 8.82 -10.81 -22.34
N VAL A 51 8.55 -10.38 -21.11
CA VAL A 51 9.33 -9.34 -20.43
C VAL A 51 10.78 -9.79 -20.28
N PRO A 52 11.78 -9.01 -20.79
CA PRO A 52 13.19 -9.43 -20.76
C PRO A 52 13.76 -9.73 -19.37
N LYS A 53 13.29 -9.03 -18.35
CA LYS A 53 13.72 -9.23 -16.95
C LYS A 53 13.01 -10.37 -16.22
N GLY A 54 12.01 -10.99 -16.82
CA GLY A 54 11.27 -12.12 -16.25
C GLY A 54 9.85 -11.79 -15.84
N ASP A 55 9.30 -12.49 -14.84
CA ASP A 55 7.91 -12.37 -14.39
C ASP A 55 7.71 -11.09 -13.55
N ALA A 56 7.29 -10.02 -14.22
CA ALA A 56 7.10 -8.71 -13.59
C ALA A 56 6.02 -8.71 -12.51
N LEU A 57 4.93 -9.46 -12.69
CA LEU A 57 3.83 -9.49 -11.71
C LEU A 57 4.22 -10.28 -10.46
N ALA A 58 4.96 -11.36 -10.59
CA ALA A 58 5.49 -12.12 -9.45
C ALA A 58 6.49 -11.29 -8.64
N VAL A 59 7.40 -10.59 -9.30
CA VAL A 59 8.36 -9.69 -8.65
C VAL A 59 7.65 -8.56 -7.93
N ALA A 60 6.63 -7.97 -8.53
CA ALA A 60 5.82 -6.92 -7.91
C ALA A 60 5.13 -7.40 -6.63
N ARG A 61 4.54 -8.59 -6.63
CA ARG A 61 3.92 -9.16 -5.42
C ARG A 61 4.93 -9.32 -4.28
N ILE A 62 6.08 -9.90 -4.56
CA ILE A 62 7.14 -10.09 -3.54
C ILE A 62 7.63 -8.75 -3.02
N ALA A 63 7.86 -7.78 -3.89
CA ALA A 63 8.28 -6.43 -3.51
C ALA A 63 7.25 -5.75 -2.60
N GLY A 64 5.96 -5.88 -2.91
CA GLY A 64 4.88 -5.35 -2.08
C GLY A 64 4.82 -6.00 -0.70
N ILE A 65 4.95 -7.31 -0.61
CA ILE A 65 5.00 -8.04 0.66
C ILE A 65 6.18 -7.56 1.51
N GLN A 66 7.36 -7.45 0.91
CA GLN A 66 8.54 -6.93 1.59
C GLN A 66 8.35 -5.50 2.09
N ALA A 67 7.77 -4.64 1.26
CA ALA A 67 7.55 -3.23 1.58
C ALA A 67 6.61 -3.04 2.76
N ALA A 68 5.55 -3.83 2.87
CA ALA A 68 4.67 -3.80 4.03
C ALA A 68 5.45 -3.99 5.34
N LYS A 69 6.40 -4.92 5.36
CA LYS A 69 7.26 -5.19 6.53
C LYS A 69 8.29 -4.11 6.80
N LYS A 70 8.62 -3.28 5.81
CA LYS A 70 9.60 -2.20 5.88
C LYS A 70 8.99 -0.82 6.08
N THR A 71 7.69 -0.74 6.21
CA THR A 71 6.97 0.55 6.31
C THR A 71 7.51 1.47 7.42
N PRO A 72 7.81 1.01 8.64
CA PRO A 72 8.38 1.88 9.68
C PRO A 72 9.73 2.48 9.32
N ASP A 73 10.52 1.80 8.50
CA ASP A 73 11.81 2.29 8.02
C ASP A 73 11.67 3.40 6.96
N LEU A 74 10.53 3.46 6.28
CA LEU A 74 10.26 4.37 5.18
C LEU A 74 9.39 5.57 5.60
N ILE A 75 8.46 5.36 6.51
CA ILE A 75 7.49 6.35 6.96
C ILE A 75 7.82 6.74 8.41
N PRO A 76 8.37 7.94 8.64
CA PRO A 76 9.05 8.27 9.90
C PRO A 76 8.22 8.15 11.17
N LEU A 77 6.91 8.42 11.09
CA LEU A 77 6.04 8.44 12.26
C LEU A 77 5.16 7.18 12.37
N CYS A 78 5.40 6.16 11.55
CA CYS A 78 4.74 4.87 11.68
C CYS A 78 5.40 4.01 12.77
N HIS A 79 4.56 3.35 13.56
CA HIS A 79 5.01 2.40 14.56
C HIS A 79 5.47 1.09 13.89
N PRO A 80 6.52 0.44 14.39
CA PRO A 80 6.79 -0.95 14.04
C PRO A 80 5.66 -1.82 14.58
N LEU A 81 5.10 -2.66 13.70
CA LEU A 81 3.96 -3.51 14.02
C LEU A 81 4.29 -4.97 13.74
N PHE A 82 3.64 -5.85 14.51
CA PHE A 82 3.59 -7.26 14.18
C PHE A 82 2.57 -7.48 13.06
N ILE A 83 3.06 -7.71 11.85
CA ILE A 83 2.21 -8.03 10.69
C ILE A 83 1.95 -9.53 10.68
N SER A 84 0.68 -9.93 10.78
CA SER A 84 0.28 -11.33 10.77
C SER A 84 0.00 -11.89 9.37
N GLY A 85 -0.29 -11.04 8.41
CA GLY A 85 -0.53 -11.43 7.03
C GLY A 85 -0.43 -10.27 6.06
N VAL A 86 0.11 -10.56 4.88
CA VAL A 86 0.15 -9.63 3.74
C VAL A 86 -0.24 -10.42 2.50
N ASP A 87 -1.25 -9.96 1.80
CA ASP A 87 -1.64 -10.47 0.49
C ASP A 87 -1.52 -9.34 -0.53
N VAL A 88 -0.78 -9.59 -1.60
CA VAL A 88 -0.60 -8.64 -2.71
C VAL A 88 -1.01 -9.32 -3.99
N VAL A 89 -1.97 -8.73 -4.67
CA VAL A 89 -2.46 -9.18 -5.98
C VAL A 89 -2.04 -8.15 -7.03
N ALA A 90 -1.44 -8.62 -8.10
CA ALA A 90 -1.11 -7.80 -9.27
C ALA A 90 -1.74 -8.46 -10.50
N GLU A 91 -2.66 -7.75 -11.12
CA GLU A 91 -3.44 -8.26 -12.25
C GLU A 91 -3.28 -7.36 -13.46
N LEU A 92 -3.15 -7.98 -14.63
CA LEU A 92 -3.11 -7.27 -15.88
C LEU A 92 -4.51 -6.76 -16.24
N ILE A 93 -4.61 -5.48 -16.53
CA ILE A 93 -5.81 -4.82 -17.06
C ILE A 93 -5.49 -4.19 -18.42
N ASP A 94 -6.49 -3.70 -19.12
CA ASP A 94 -6.28 -3.15 -20.49
C ASP A 94 -5.33 -1.93 -20.49
N GLU A 95 -5.38 -1.12 -19.44
CA GLU A 95 -4.53 0.08 -19.32
C GLU A 95 -3.20 -0.16 -18.59
N GLY A 96 -2.92 -1.37 -18.12
CA GLY A 96 -1.69 -1.66 -17.37
C GLY A 96 -1.84 -2.76 -16.34
N VAL A 97 -1.47 -2.46 -15.10
CA VAL A 97 -1.52 -3.40 -13.98
C VAL A 97 -2.32 -2.78 -12.84
N GLU A 98 -3.29 -3.51 -12.32
CA GLU A 98 -3.96 -3.18 -11.07
C GLU A 98 -3.31 -3.93 -9.92
N ILE A 99 -3.05 -3.22 -8.83
CA ILE A 99 -2.42 -3.78 -7.63
C ILE A 99 -3.34 -3.56 -6.45
N THR A 100 -3.56 -4.63 -5.68
CA THR A 100 -4.33 -4.59 -4.44
C THR A 100 -3.51 -5.25 -3.34
N ALA A 101 -3.42 -4.62 -2.18
CA ALA A 101 -2.72 -5.16 -1.02
C ALA A 101 -3.63 -5.17 0.20
N THR A 102 -3.72 -6.29 0.87
CA THR A 102 -4.42 -6.45 2.15
C THR A 102 -3.42 -6.83 3.22
N VAL A 103 -3.36 -6.05 4.29
CA VAL A 103 -2.47 -6.28 5.44
C VAL A 103 -3.29 -6.51 6.69
N LYS A 104 -2.87 -7.47 7.50
CA LYS A 104 -3.51 -7.84 8.76
C LYS A 104 -2.52 -7.77 9.91
N THR A 105 -2.99 -7.32 11.05
CA THR A 105 -2.25 -7.30 12.31
C THR A 105 -3.17 -7.53 13.50
N THR A 106 -2.59 -7.87 14.63
CA THR A 106 -3.24 -7.79 15.94
C THR A 106 -2.32 -6.93 16.80
N ASP A 107 -2.63 -5.64 16.86
CA ASP A 107 -1.78 -4.63 17.49
C ASP A 107 -2.59 -3.39 17.87
N ARG A 108 -1.90 -2.32 18.29
CA ARG A 108 -2.46 -1.09 18.85
C ARG A 108 -2.77 0.00 17.84
N THR A 109 -2.35 -0.16 16.59
CA THR A 109 -2.61 0.81 15.52
C THR A 109 -2.99 0.13 14.22
N GLY A 110 -3.58 0.88 13.29
CA GLY A 110 -4.00 0.38 11.99
C GLY A 110 -2.83 0.10 11.05
N VAL A 111 -3.11 -0.59 9.95
CA VAL A 111 -2.14 -1.04 8.93
C VAL A 111 -2.38 -0.40 7.57
N GLU A 112 -3.01 0.76 7.55
CA GLU A 112 -3.29 1.49 6.29
C GLU A 112 -2.00 1.87 5.57
N MET A 113 -0.99 2.34 6.30
CA MET A 113 0.29 2.73 5.70
C MET A 113 1.06 1.54 5.16
N GLU A 114 1.00 0.39 5.83
CA GLU A 114 1.58 -0.86 5.36
C GLU A 114 0.94 -1.32 4.05
N ALA A 115 -0.38 -1.21 3.93
CA ALA A 115 -1.10 -1.55 2.70
C ALA A 115 -0.76 -0.58 1.56
N LEU A 116 -0.74 0.73 1.83
CA LEU A 116 -0.35 1.75 0.84
C LEU A 116 1.10 1.59 0.37
N THR A 117 2.02 1.34 1.30
CA THR A 117 3.43 1.12 0.99
C THR A 117 3.61 -0.13 0.12
N ALA A 118 2.88 -1.21 0.43
CA ALA A 118 2.89 -2.42 -0.38
C ALA A 118 2.47 -2.14 -1.83
N VAL A 119 1.37 -1.41 -2.03
CA VAL A 119 0.88 -1.04 -3.37
C VAL A 119 1.88 -0.16 -4.11
N ALA A 120 2.39 0.89 -3.46
CA ALA A 120 3.32 1.84 -4.09
C ALA A 120 4.62 1.16 -4.52
N VAL A 121 5.21 0.32 -3.67
CA VAL A 121 6.46 -0.38 -3.98
C VAL A 121 6.25 -1.50 -5.00
N ALA A 122 5.12 -2.22 -4.95
CA ALA A 122 4.75 -3.16 -6.01
C ALA A 122 4.66 -2.45 -7.37
N GLY A 123 4.08 -1.25 -7.41
CA GLY A 123 4.04 -0.41 -8.61
C GLY A 123 5.44 0.00 -9.10
N LEU A 124 6.33 0.39 -8.19
CA LEU A 124 7.73 0.66 -8.52
C LEU A 124 8.45 -0.56 -9.09
N ALA A 125 8.18 -1.74 -8.55
CA ALA A 125 8.75 -2.98 -9.05
C ALA A 125 8.24 -3.31 -10.46
N VAL A 126 6.96 -3.08 -10.76
CA VAL A 126 6.44 -3.19 -12.12
C VAL A 126 7.22 -2.27 -13.06
N ILE A 127 7.36 -1.01 -12.71
CA ILE A 127 8.09 -0.03 -13.54
C ILE A 127 9.55 -0.46 -13.75
N ASP A 128 10.24 -0.91 -12.70
CA ASP A 128 11.62 -1.39 -12.85
C ASP A 128 11.73 -2.56 -13.85
N MET A 129 10.76 -3.46 -13.81
CA MET A 129 10.76 -4.63 -14.69
C MET A 129 10.48 -4.30 -16.16
N ILE A 130 9.71 -3.23 -16.43
CA ILE A 130 9.22 -2.92 -17.79
C ILE A 130 9.76 -1.60 -18.37
N LYS A 131 10.53 -0.82 -17.64
CA LYS A 131 10.96 0.52 -18.04
C LYS A 131 11.76 0.56 -19.36
N ALA A 132 12.39 -0.54 -19.77
CA ALA A 132 13.06 -0.64 -21.05
C ALA A 132 12.06 -0.66 -22.23
N ILE A 133 10.80 -1.06 -21.97
CA ILE A 133 9.73 -1.12 -22.97
C ILE A 133 8.91 0.17 -22.92
N ASP A 134 8.58 0.65 -21.72
CA ASP A 134 7.74 1.83 -21.51
C ASP A 134 8.34 2.74 -20.44
N ARG A 135 8.96 3.83 -20.86
CA ARG A 135 9.54 4.85 -19.97
C ARG A 135 8.50 5.82 -19.42
N ALA A 136 7.32 5.84 -20.00
CA ALA A 136 6.23 6.74 -19.61
C ALA A 136 5.25 6.13 -18.61
N ALA A 137 5.56 4.96 -18.06
CA ALA A 137 4.74 4.28 -17.06
C ALA A 137 4.47 5.20 -15.86
N VAL A 138 3.23 5.18 -15.38
CA VAL A 138 2.76 6.04 -14.28
C VAL A 138 2.11 5.20 -13.21
N ILE A 139 2.52 5.40 -11.94
CA ILE A 139 1.76 4.90 -10.79
C ILE A 139 0.63 5.88 -10.51
N SER A 140 -0.59 5.36 -10.40
CA SER A 140 -1.82 6.16 -10.26
C SER A 140 -2.76 5.56 -9.24
N ASP A 141 -3.61 6.41 -8.67
CA ASP A 141 -4.76 6.02 -7.84
C ASP A 141 -4.40 5.20 -6.59
N VAL A 142 -3.23 5.40 -6.03
CA VAL A 142 -2.83 4.73 -4.77
C VAL A 142 -3.68 5.27 -3.62
N ARG A 143 -4.48 4.41 -3.02
CA ARG A 143 -5.48 4.80 -2.02
C ARG A 143 -5.87 3.63 -1.13
N VAL A 144 -6.34 3.93 0.08
CA VAL A 144 -6.99 2.95 0.95
C VAL A 144 -8.41 2.71 0.44
N LEU A 145 -8.80 1.45 0.32
CA LEU A 145 -10.16 1.04 -0.03
C LEU A 145 -10.99 0.75 1.21
N THR A 146 -10.44 -0.02 2.14
CA THR A 146 -11.14 -0.43 3.36
C THR A 146 -10.18 -0.50 4.53
N LYS A 147 -10.71 -0.35 5.71
CA LYS A 147 -10.03 -0.69 6.96
C LYS A 147 -11.03 -1.29 7.94
N SER A 148 -10.57 -2.18 8.80
CA SER A 148 -11.38 -2.76 9.86
C SER A 148 -10.64 -2.79 11.18
N GLY A 149 -11.41 -2.79 12.27
CA GLY A 149 -10.91 -2.82 13.63
C GLY A 149 -10.48 -1.47 14.18
N GLY A 150 -10.15 -1.47 15.47
CA GLY A 150 -9.73 -0.27 16.20
C GLY A 150 -10.88 0.58 16.74
N ARG A 151 -10.52 1.69 17.42
CA ARG A 151 -11.48 2.55 18.12
C ARG A 151 -12.51 3.23 17.19
N ARG A 152 -12.10 3.54 15.95
CA ARG A 152 -12.98 4.21 14.97
C ARG A 152 -13.82 3.25 14.15
N GLY A 153 -13.66 1.93 14.36
CA GLY A 153 -14.41 0.89 13.65
C GLY A 153 -14.04 0.76 12.18
N ASP A 154 -14.94 0.14 11.44
CA ASP A 154 -14.74 -0.17 10.04
C ASP A 154 -15.02 1.07 9.16
N TRP A 155 -14.25 1.17 8.09
CA TRP A 155 -14.41 2.21 7.08
C TRP A 155 -14.22 1.61 5.69
N SER A 156 -15.02 2.05 4.75
CA SER A 156 -14.93 1.71 3.33
C SER A 156 -15.00 2.97 2.50
N ARG A 157 -14.15 3.05 1.49
CA ARG A 157 -14.25 4.12 0.49
C ARG A 157 -15.52 3.92 -0.30
N GLU A 158 -16.36 4.94 -0.37
CA GLU A 158 -17.48 4.97 -1.28
C GLU A 158 -16.91 5.13 -2.70
N ASP A 159 -17.43 4.35 -3.64
CA ASP A 159 -17.09 4.55 -5.04
C ASP A 159 -17.60 5.93 -5.44
N ASP A 160 -16.70 6.81 -5.86
CA ASP A 160 -17.07 8.03 -6.54
C ASP A 160 -17.72 7.63 -7.88
N SER A 161 -19.04 7.51 -7.85
CA SER A 161 -19.90 7.19 -9.01
C SER A 161 -20.12 8.42 -9.89
#